data_ebfb33caef65362e8e0e6a55dd5a2efa
#
_entry.id   ebfb33caef65362e8e0e6a55dd5a2efa
#
_cell.length_a   1.000
_cell.length_b   1.000
_cell.length_c   1.000
_cell.angle_alpha   90.00
_cell.angle_beta   90.00
_cell.angle_gamma   90.00
#
_symmetry.space_group_name_H-M   'P 1'
#
loop_
_entity.id
_entity.type
_entity.pdbx_description
1 polymer ?
#
loop_
_entity_poly.entity_id
_entity_poly.type
_entity_poly.pdbx_seq_one_letter_code
_entity_poly.pdbx_strand_id
1 'polypeptide(L)'
;LLDGLEVALVDDVLRKRFGLEREVEGLVVVGVADNSRFADTFPLGAVLLEINGVSPESVDHARALLESRTTSRVYILNQGRVRYFAIRP
;
A
#
# COMPACT_ATOMS: atom_id res chain seq x y z
N LEU A 1 -6.92 4.97 -4.59
CA LEU A 1 -6.97 4.84 -3.13
C LEU A 1 -6.53 6.13 -2.44
N LEU A 2 -5.25 6.44 -2.50
CA LEU A 2 -4.70 7.72 -2.09
C LEU A 2 -4.42 8.54 -3.35
N ASP A 3 -4.25 9.85 -3.18
CA ASP A 3 -4.08 10.76 -4.31
C ASP A 3 -3.00 10.26 -5.29
N GLY A 4 -3.42 9.93 -6.51
CA GLY A 4 -2.53 9.50 -7.57
C GLY A 4 -1.92 8.10 -7.42
N LEU A 5 -2.37 7.30 -6.45
CA LEU A 5 -1.90 5.93 -6.27
C LEU A 5 -2.92 4.92 -6.79
N GLU A 6 -2.45 3.99 -7.59
CA GLU A 6 -3.20 2.80 -7.96
C GLU A 6 -2.62 1.61 -7.22
N VAL A 7 -3.50 0.85 -6.57
CA VAL A 7 -3.10 -0.33 -5.81
C VAL A 7 -3.93 -1.53 -6.24
N ALA A 8 -3.37 -2.71 -6.04
CA ALA A 8 -4.05 -3.97 -6.33
C ALA A 8 -3.73 -4.98 -5.24
N LEU A 9 -4.70 -5.89 -4.98
CA LEU A 9 -4.48 -6.96 -4.03
C LEU A 9 -3.34 -7.86 -4.52
N VAL A 10 -2.40 -8.16 -3.63
CA VAL A 10 -1.25 -9.00 -3.96
C VAL A 10 -1.74 -10.40 -4.35
N ASP A 11 -1.26 -10.87 -5.50
CA ASP A 11 -1.50 -12.21 -6.00
C ASP A 11 -0.21 -12.78 -6.58
N ASP A 12 -0.24 -14.01 -7.11
CA ASP A 12 0.96 -14.67 -7.61
C ASP A 12 1.56 -13.94 -8.82
N VAL A 13 0.73 -13.35 -9.67
CA VAL A 13 1.21 -12.59 -10.82
C VAL A 13 1.97 -11.34 -10.37
N LEU A 14 1.41 -10.62 -9.42
CA LEU A 14 2.03 -9.41 -8.89
C LEU A 14 3.27 -9.73 -8.04
N ARG A 15 3.26 -10.84 -7.32
CA ARG A 15 4.46 -11.30 -6.61
C ARG A 15 5.62 -11.52 -7.56
N LYS A 16 5.38 -12.17 -8.68
CA LYS A 16 6.41 -12.38 -9.71
C LYS A 16 6.88 -11.06 -10.31
N ARG A 17 5.92 -10.21 -10.66
CA ARG A 17 6.21 -8.92 -11.32
C ARG A 17 7.09 -8.02 -10.46
N PHE A 18 6.85 -7.96 -9.16
CA PHE A 18 7.56 -7.07 -8.25
C PHE A 18 8.58 -7.77 -7.37
N GLY A 19 8.83 -9.05 -7.59
CA GLY A 19 9.83 -9.80 -6.81
C GLY A 19 9.44 -9.95 -5.34
N LEU A 20 8.16 -10.13 -5.05
CA LEU A 20 7.66 -10.28 -3.69
C LEU A 20 7.74 -11.73 -3.24
N GLU A 21 8.04 -11.93 -1.96
CA GLU A 21 8.07 -13.26 -1.38
C GLU A 21 6.65 -13.83 -1.27
N ARG A 22 6.56 -15.16 -1.16
CA ARG A 22 5.27 -15.87 -1.15
C ARG A 22 4.37 -15.44 0.01
N GLU A 23 4.95 -15.13 1.15
CA GLU A 23 4.21 -14.75 2.36
C GLU A 23 3.66 -13.34 2.32
N VAL A 24 4.09 -12.52 1.39
CA VAL A 24 3.68 -11.12 1.33
C VAL A 24 2.23 -11.02 0.92
N GLU A 25 1.44 -10.35 1.74
CA GLU A 25 0.03 -10.07 1.49
C GLU A 25 -0.25 -8.59 1.72
N GLY A 26 -1.35 -8.11 1.18
CA GLY A 26 -1.76 -6.72 1.27
C GLY A 26 -2.05 -6.12 -0.09
N LEU A 27 -1.84 -4.83 -0.23
CA LEU A 27 -2.05 -4.11 -1.49
C LEU A 27 -0.71 -3.61 -2.03
N VAL A 28 -0.40 -3.95 -3.27
CA VAL A 28 0.81 -3.49 -3.92
C VAL A 28 0.53 -2.25 -4.77
N VAL A 29 1.43 -1.28 -4.74
CA VAL A 29 1.34 -0.07 -5.56
C VAL A 29 1.71 -0.44 -7.00
N VAL A 30 0.75 -0.37 -7.90
CA VAL A 30 0.92 -0.73 -9.31
C VAL A 30 1.00 0.47 -10.23
N GLY A 31 0.70 1.65 -9.74
CA GLY A 31 0.82 2.89 -10.50
C GLY A 31 0.92 4.09 -9.57
N VAL A 32 1.76 5.05 -9.96
CA VAL A 32 1.97 6.30 -9.22
C VAL A 32 1.95 7.45 -10.21
N ALA A 33 1.02 8.39 -10.01
CA ALA A 33 0.98 9.60 -10.82
C ALA A 33 2.17 10.50 -10.50
N ASP A 34 2.74 11.14 -11.50
CA ASP A 34 3.94 11.98 -11.35
C ASP A 34 3.73 13.11 -10.34
N ASN A 35 2.51 13.62 -10.26
CA ASN A 35 2.17 14.72 -9.36
C ASN A 35 1.55 14.26 -8.03
N SER A 36 1.60 12.98 -7.73
CA SER A 36 1.07 12.47 -6.47
C SER A 36 1.92 12.97 -5.30
N ARG A 37 1.26 13.49 -4.28
CA ARG A 37 1.95 13.88 -3.04
C ARG A 37 2.48 12.69 -2.25
N PHE A 38 2.06 11.48 -2.62
CA PHE A 38 2.50 10.24 -2.00
C PHE A 38 3.56 9.49 -2.80
N ALA A 39 4.03 10.06 -3.92
CA ALA A 39 4.95 9.38 -4.82
C ALA A 39 6.24 8.93 -4.12
N ASP A 40 6.78 9.76 -3.24
CA ASP A 40 8.01 9.42 -2.52
C ASP A 40 7.77 8.46 -1.36
N THR A 41 6.57 8.49 -0.78
CA THR A 41 6.21 7.64 0.36
C THR A 41 5.85 6.23 -0.08
N PHE A 42 5.12 6.12 -1.20
CA PHE A 42 4.61 4.84 -1.72
C PHE A 42 5.11 4.63 -3.15
N PRO A 43 6.37 4.23 -3.32
CA PRO A 43 6.89 4.00 -4.67
C PRO A 43 6.27 2.75 -5.31
N LEU A 44 6.41 2.67 -6.63
CA LEU A 44 5.94 1.51 -7.39
C LEU A 44 6.51 0.22 -6.81
N GLY A 45 5.66 -0.78 -6.60
CA GLY A 45 6.06 -2.06 -6.02
C GLY A 45 6.03 -2.11 -4.49
N ALA A 46 5.83 -0.99 -3.82
CA ALA A 46 5.66 -1.00 -2.36
C ALA A 46 4.35 -1.70 -2.00
N VAL A 47 4.35 -2.42 -0.88
CA VAL A 47 3.17 -3.16 -0.42
C VAL A 47 2.66 -2.54 0.86
N LEU A 48 1.37 -2.19 0.86
CA LEU A 48 0.68 -1.76 2.07
C LEU A 48 0.32 -3.02 2.85
N LEU A 49 1.08 -3.29 3.92
CA LEU A 49 0.90 -4.49 4.74
C LEU A 49 -0.24 -4.33 5.72
N GLU A 50 -0.31 -3.18 6.39
CA GLU A 50 -1.33 -2.88 7.39
C GLU A 50 -1.73 -1.42 7.35
N ILE A 51 -3.00 -1.18 7.59
CA ILE A 51 -3.56 0.16 7.76
C ILE A 51 -4.27 0.16 9.12
N ASN A 52 -3.81 0.99 10.04
CA ASN A 52 -4.36 1.09 11.39
C ASN A 52 -4.40 -0.27 12.11
N GLY A 53 -3.35 -1.09 11.92
CA GLY A 53 -3.23 -2.39 12.55
C GLY A 53 -3.98 -3.52 11.87
N VAL A 54 -4.60 -3.26 10.71
CA VAL A 54 -5.42 -4.25 9.99
C VAL A 54 -4.83 -4.48 8.61
N SER A 55 -4.67 -5.75 8.23
CA SER A 55 -4.24 -6.11 6.88
C SER A 55 -5.42 -5.94 5.92
N PRO A 56 -5.32 -5.08 4.90
CA PRO A 56 -6.44 -4.85 3.99
C PRO A 56 -6.66 -6.07 3.10
N GLU A 57 -7.93 -6.45 2.95
CA GLU A 57 -8.34 -7.62 2.16
C GLU A 57 -8.79 -7.24 0.76
N SER A 58 -8.97 -5.95 0.50
CA SER A 58 -9.38 -5.41 -0.79
C SER A 58 -9.09 -3.92 -0.83
N VAL A 59 -9.18 -3.33 -2.01
CA VAL A 59 -9.05 -1.87 -2.18
C VAL A 59 -10.16 -1.14 -1.41
N ASP A 60 -11.39 -1.64 -1.47
CA ASP A 60 -12.50 -1.02 -0.74
C ASP A 60 -12.32 -1.13 0.77
N HIS A 61 -11.82 -2.26 1.25
CA HIS A 61 -11.49 -2.42 2.68
C HIS A 61 -10.44 -1.42 3.12
N ALA A 62 -9.38 -1.25 2.33
CA ALA A 62 -8.33 -0.28 2.61
C ALA A 62 -8.89 1.14 2.65
N ARG A 63 -9.77 1.48 1.71
CA ARG A 63 -10.41 2.80 1.67
C ARG A 63 -11.21 3.04 2.94
N ALA A 64 -11.98 2.06 3.37
CA ALA A 64 -12.76 2.17 4.62
C ALA A 64 -11.87 2.36 5.84
N LEU A 65 -10.74 1.63 5.90
CA LEU A 65 -9.77 1.78 6.99
C LEU A 65 -9.18 3.19 7.02
N LEU A 66 -8.84 3.74 5.87
CA LEU A 66 -8.28 5.10 5.78
C LEU A 66 -9.32 6.17 6.13
N GLU A 67 -10.57 5.98 5.74
CA GLU A 67 -11.64 6.93 6.01
C GLU A 67 -12.09 6.92 7.47
N SER A 68 -11.79 5.87 8.21
CA SER A 68 -12.19 5.73 9.61
C SER A 68 -11.47 6.69 10.54
N ARG A 69 -10.37 7.30 10.11
CA ARG A 69 -9.54 8.20 10.92
C ARG A 69 -9.04 9.38 10.11
N THR A 70 -8.81 10.51 10.78
CA THR A 70 -8.19 11.69 10.17
C THR A 70 -6.73 11.42 9.81
N THR A 71 -6.01 10.73 10.71
CA THR A 71 -4.63 10.31 10.49
C THR A 71 -4.57 8.80 10.61
N SER A 72 -3.97 8.16 9.61
CA SER A 72 -3.85 6.70 9.58
C SER A 72 -2.40 6.27 9.68
N ARG A 73 -2.19 5.12 10.31
CA ARG A 73 -0.88 4.46 10.38
C ARG A 73 -0.81 3.42 9.28
N VAL A 74 0.25 3.49 8.49
CA VAL A 74 0.43 2.55 7.39
C VAL A 74 1.81 1.90 7.51
N TYR A 75 1.84 0.57 7.52
CA TYR A 75 3.09 -0.19 7.40
C TYR A 75 3.24 -0.61 5.96
N ILE A 76 4.38 -0.30 5.38
CA ILE A 76 4.69 -0.68 4.01
C ILE A 76 5.95 -1.52 3.95
N LEU A 77 5.99 -2.42 2.98
CA LEU A 77 7.17 -3.18 2.62
C LEU A 77 7.70 -2.62 1.31
N ASN A 78 8.95 -2.21 1.29
CA ASN A 78 9.59 -1.71 0.09
C ASN A 78 11.03 -2.21 0.03
N GLN A 79 11.36 -2.97 -1.01
CA GLN A 79 12.70 -3.51 -1.20
C GLN A 79 13.22 -4.26 0.04
N GLY A 80 12.37 -5.11 0.61
CA GLY A 80 12.71 -5.94 1.76
C GLY A 80 12.72 -5.22 3.10
N ARG A 81 12.34 -3.94 3.14
CA ARG A 81 12.30 -3.15 4.38
C ARG A 81 10.89 -2.75 4.72
N VAL A 82 10.53 -2.91 5.99
CA VAL A 82 9.25 -2.45 6.51
C VAL A 82 9.43 -1.05 7.09
N ARG A 83 8.56 -0.14 6.65
CA ARG A 83 8.53 1.24 7.14
C ARG A 83 7.14 1.58 7.62
N TYR A 84 7.10 2.52 8.54
CA TYR A 84 5.88 3.01 9.13
C TYR A 84 5.69 4.49 8.78
N PHE A 85 4.48 4.83 8.37
CA PHE A 85 4.12 6.22 8.09
C PHE A 85 2.79 6.57 8.75
N ALA A 86 2.71 7.79 9.27
CA ALA A 86 1.45 8.39 9.67
C ALA A 86 1.04 9.32 8.53
N ILE A 87 -0.13 9.08 7.95
CA ILE A 87 -0.58 9.84 6.78
C ILE A 87 -1.97 10.42 6.99
N ARG A 88 -2.23 11.51 6.29
CA ARG A 88 -3.56 12.07 6.13
C ARG A 88 -4.02 11.80 4.71
N PRO A 89 -5.02 10.94 4.56
CA PRO A 89 -5.54 10.61 3.23
C PRO A 89 -6.14 11.82 2.51
#